data_edd5f97989ce55d38f8674299ce84677
#
_entry.id   edd5f97989ce55d38f8674299ce84677
#
_cell.length_a   1.000
_cell.length_b   1.000
_cell.length_c   1.000
_cell.angle_alpha   90.00
_cell.angle_beta   90.00
_cell.angle_gamma   90.00
#
_symmetry.space_group_name_H-M   'P 1'
#
loop_
_entity.id
_entity.type
_entity.pdbx_description
1 polymer ?
#
loop_
_entity_poly.entity_id
_entity_poly.type
_entity_poly.pdbx_seq_one_letter_code
_entity_poly.pdbx_strand_id
1 'polypeptide(L)'
;MDFVKAMALGANGVAISNSAMQSIGCVAARICNTNNCPAGIATQKADLRQRLNVEKSSVQLKNFFESSTLLMQVMAHACGHDALRKFTQEDLATWHRDMALLSGINYSGMMPPSG
;
A
#
# COMPACT_ATOMS: atom_id res chain seq x y z
N MET A 1 0.09 2.85 4.61
CA MET A 1 -1.17 2.80 5.39
C MET A 1 -2.11 1.69 4.92
N ASP A 2 -2.42 1.56 3.61
CA ASP A 2 -3.42 0.61 3.10
C ASP A 2 -3.05 -0.86 3.29
N PHE A 3 -1.76 -1.20 3.28
CA PHE A 3 -1.28 -2.55 3.62
C PHE A 3 -1.75 -3.00 5.01
N VAL A 4 -1.52 -2.15 6.02
CA VAL A 4 -1.88 -2.45 7.40
C VAL A 4 -3.40 -2.59 7.55
N LYS A 5 -4.17 -1.73 6.89
CA LYS A 5 -5.63 -1.83 6.87
C LYS A 5 -6.10 -3.16 6.27
N ALA A 6 -5.51 -3.56 5.13
CA ALA A 6 -5.84 -4.83 4.49
C ALA A 6 -5.53 -6.02 5.39
N MET A 7 -4.37 -6.01 6.06
CA MET A 7 -3.99 -7.06 7.01
C MET A 7 -4.92 -7.09 8.22
N ALA A 8 -5.28 -5.94 8.78
CA ALA A 8 -6.22 -5.83 9.89
C ALA A 8 -7.63 -6.33 9.52
N LEU A 9 -8.01 -6.22 8.25
CA LEU A 9 -9.26 -6.78 7.70
C LEU A 9 -9.15 -8.28 7.34
N GLY A 10 -8.04 -8.94 7.65
CA GLY A 10 -7.87 -10.38 7.50
C GLY A 10 -7.09 -10.82 6.27
N ALA A 11 -6.47 -9.92 5.51
CA ALA A 11 -5.62 -10.31 4.39
C ALA A 11 -4.31 -10.96 4.88
N ASN A 12 -3.92 -12.07 4.27
CA ASN A 12 -2.63 -12.72 4.52
C ASN A 12 -1.51 -12.17 3.65
N GLY A 13 -1.85 -11.42 2.63
CA GLY A 13 -0.92 -10.78 1.72
C GLY A 13 -1.63 -9.72 0.88
N VAL A 14 -0.89 -8.78 0.35
CA VAL A 14 -1.41 -7.68 -0.45
C VAL A 14 -0.65 -7.59 -1.76
N ALA A 15 -1.36 -7.72 -2.88
CA ALA A 15 -0.80 -7.49 -4.19
C ALA A 15 -0.65 -5.99 -4.45
N ILE A 16 0.53 -5.58 -4.90
CA ILE A 16 0.81 -4.19 -5.26
C ILE A 16 1.31 -4.10 -6.69
N SER A 17 1.06 -2.98 -7.33
CA SER A 17 1.52 -2.70 -8.68
C SER A 17 1.99 -1.25 -8.81
N ASN A 18 1.06 -0.30 -8.81
CA ASN A 18 1.36 1.10 -9.16
C ASN A 18 2.39 1.75 -8.23
N SER A 19 2.32 1.53 -6.93
CA SER A 19 3.28 2.10 -5.98
C SER A 19 4.70 1.55 -6.19
N ALA A 20 4.83 0.25 -6.46
CA ALA A 20 6.11 -0.37 -6.81
C ALA A 20 6.64 0.17 -8.13
N MET A 21 5.78 0.33 -9.15
CA MET A 21 6.18 0.91 -10.43
C MET A 21 6.59 2.39 -10.30
N GLN A 22 5.89 3.17 -9.49
CA GLN A 22 6.26 4.56 -9.21
C GLN A 22 7.61 4.66 -8.50
N SER A 23 7.91 3.74 -7.59
CA SER A 23 9.21 3.72 -6.89
C SER A 23 10.40 3.52 -7.82
N ILE A 24 10.21 2.88 -8.96
CA ILE A 24 11.26 2.67 -9.99
C ILE A 24 11.22 3.70 -11.13
N GLY A 25 10.43 4.78 -10.99
CA GLY A 25 10.43 5.90 -11.92
C GLY A 25 9.26 5.94 -12.90
N CYS A 26 8.16 5.21 -12.64
CA CYS A 26 6.94 5.35 -13.44
C CYS A 26 6.37 6.78 -13.29
N VAL A 27 6.17 7.47 -14.38
CA VAL A 27 5.65 8.84 -14.43
C VAL A 27 4.14 8.92 -14.58
N ALA A 28 3.44 7.82 -14.41
CA ALA A 28 1.97 7.70 -14.50
C ALA A 28 1.37 8.23 -15.82
N ALA A 29 2.08 8.08 -16.94
CA ALA A 29 1.63 8.54 -18.25
C ALA A 29 0.37 7.81 -18.78
N ARG A 30 0.00 6.67 -18.17
CA ARG A 30 -1.20 5.86 -18.48
C ARG A 30 -1.31 5.39 -19.95
N ILE A 31 -0.16 5.23 -20.62
CA ILE A 31 -0.06 4.75 -22.01
C ILE A 31 0.67 3.39 -22.09
N CYS A 32 0.63 2.60 -21.03
CA CYS A 32 1.33 1.32 -20.93
C CYS A 32 0.94 0.32 -22.02
N ASN A 33 -0.33 0.38 -22.47
CA ASN A 33 -0.89 -0.47 -23.52
C ASN A 33 -0.42 -0.10 -24.93
N THR A 34 0.21 1.06 -25.12
CA THR A 34 0.61 1.56 -26.46
C THR A 34 2.04 1.16 -26.84
N ASN A 35 2.78 0.49 -25.97
CA ASN A 35 4.21 0.22 -26.15
C ASN A 35 5.11 1.48 -26.23
N ASN A 36 4.61 2.65 -25.78
CA ASN A 36 5.31 3.93 -25.83
C ASN A 36 5.64 4.50 -24.43
N CYS A 37 5.88 3.63 -23.44
CA CYS A 37 6.17 4.05 -22.08
C CYS A 37 7.39 4.98 -22.03
N PRO A 38 7.26 6.25 -21.60
CA PRO A 38 8.37 7.20 -21.61
C PRO A 38 9.45 6.87 -20.58
N ALA A 39 9.09 6.13 -19.53
CA ALA A 39 10.03 5.69 -18.48
C ALA A 39 10.79 4.39 -18.85
N GLY A 40 10.44 3.75 -19.98
CA GLY A 40 11.07 2.50 -20.39
C GLY A 40 10.62 1.25 -19.64
N ILE A 41 9.62 1.35 -18.76
CA ILE A 41 9.15 0.24 -17.91
C ILE A 41 8.22 -0.70 -18.69
N ALA A 42 7.18 -0.15 -19.31
CA ALA A 42 6.13 -0.91 -20.02
C ALA A 42 6.25 -0.72 -21.53
N THR A 43 7.37 -1.18 -22.10
CA THR A 43 7.65 -1.11 -23.53
C THR A 43 8.58 -2.22 -23.99
N GLN A 44 8.44 -2.66 -25.24
CA GLN A 44 9.38 -3.57 -25.90
C GLN A 44 10.32 -2.83 -26.88
N LYS A 45 10.12 -1.52 -27.08
CA LYS A 45 10.98 -0.73 -27.96
C LYS A 45 12.35 -0.55 -27.33
N ALA A 46 13.42 -0.93 -28.05
CA ALA A 46 14.78 -0.94 -27.53
C ALA A 46 15.28 0.46 -27.08
N ASP A 47 14.96 1.49 -27.84
CA ASP A 47 15.29 2.89 -27.56
C ASP A 47 14.63 3.40 -26.26
N LEU A 48 13.39 2.98 -25.99
CA LEU A 48 12.69 3.35 -24.78
C LEU A 48 13.14 2.51 -23.58
N ARG A 49 13.37 1.20 -23.76
CA ARG A 49 13.85 0.31 -22.69
C ARG A 49 15.16 0.75 -22.07
N GLN A 50 16.06 1.33 -22.87
CA GLN A 50 17.35 1.86 -22.41
C GLN A 50 17.21 2.97 -21.37
N ARG A 51 16.04 3.61 -21.24
CA ARG A 51 15.77 4.65 -20.24
C ARG A 51 15.66 4.10 -18.83
N LEU A 52 15.30 2.81 -18.69
CA LEU A 52 15.22 2.14 -17.39
C LEU A 52 16.62 1.66 -16.98
N ASN A 53 17.22 2.32 -16.01
CA ASN A 53 18.44 1.85 -15.37
C ASN A 53 18.09 0.79 -14.32
N VAL A 54 18.36 -0.48 -14.64
CA VAL A 54 17.96 -1.63 -13.81
C VAL A 54 18.63 -1.58 -12.42
N GLU A 55 19.92 -1.26 -12.35
CA GLU A 55 20.67 -1.21 -11.09
C GLU A 55 20.10 -0.12 -10.16
N LYS A 56 19.93 1.09 -10.68
CA LYS A 56 19.33 2.19 -9.93
C LYS A 56 17.90 1.85 -9.50
N SER A 57 17.09 1.33 -10.40
CA SER A 57 15.70 1.01 -10.14
C SER A 57 15.53 -0.12 -9.13
N SER A 58 16.41 -1.11 -9.13
CA SER A 58 16.39 -2.19 -8.12
C SER A 58 16.68 -1.67 -6.72
N VAL A 59 17.64 -0.74 -6.57
CA VAL A 59 17.91 -0.07 -5.28
C VAL A 59 16.71 0.76 -4.83
N GLN A 60 16.07 1.50 -5.74
CA GLN A 60 14.88 2.28 -5.42
C GLN A 60 13.71 1.38 -4.95
N LEU A 61 13.48 0.27 -5.63
CA LEU A 61 12.45 -0.69 -5.24
C LEU A 61 12.74 -1.34 -3.89
N LYS A 62 14.00 -1.73 -3.66
CA LYS A 62 14.47 -2.24 -2.36
C LYS A 62 14.16 -1.23 -1.25
N ASN A 63 14.58 0.02 -1.41
CA ASN A 63 14.35 1.06 -0.42
C ASN A 63 12.86 1.30 -0.15
N PHE A 64 12.04 1.24 -1.19
CA PHE A 64 10.58 1.33 -1.05
C PHE A 64 10.01 0.22 -0.18
N PHE A 65 10.42 -1.03 -0.42
CA PHE A 65 9.94 -2.17 0.38
C PHE A 65 10.47 -2.13 1.82
N GLU A 66 11.75 -1.83 2.01
CA GLU A 66 12.35 -1.73 3.35
C GLU A 66 11.67 -0.64 4.19
N SER A 67 11.50 0.56 3.62
CA SER A 67 10.83 1.67 4.30
C SER A 67 9.35 1.36 4.60
N SER A 68 8.66 0.74 3.64
CA SER A 68 7.26 0.34 3.83
C SER A 68 7.12 -0.69 4.96
N THR A 69 8.01 -1.69 5.01
CA THR A 69 8.02 -2.71 6.05
C THR A 69 8.33 -2.11 7.41
N LEU A 70 9.30 -1.20 7.49
CA LEU A 70 9.63 -0.51 8.73
C LEU A 70 8.44 0.29 9.27
N LEU A 71 7.76 1.04 8.41
CA LEU A 71 6.57 1.79 8.80
C LEU A 71 5.43 0.88 9.27
N MET A 72 5.23 -0.27 8.64
CA MET A 72 4.25 -1.25 9.10
C MET A 72 4.62 -1.83 10.47
N GLN A 73 5.90 -2.09 10.74
CA GLN A 73 6.38 -2.54 12.06
C GLN A 73 6.14 -1.48 13.13
N VAL A 74 6.42 -0.22 12.84
CA VAL A 74 6.12 0.90 13.75
C VAL A 74 4.62 0.94 14.10
N MET A 75 3.75 0.76 13.11
CA MET A 75 2.31 0.70 13.34
C MET A 75 1.89 -0.52 14.16
N ALA A 76 2.50 -1.69 13.91
CA ALA A 76 2.24 -2.88 14.72
C ALA A 76 2.60 -2.66 16.19
N HIS A 77 3.77 -2.09 16.45
CA HIS A 77 4.19 -1.74 17.81
C HIS A 77 3.25 -0.71 18.48
N ALA A 78 2.78 0.28 17.71
CA ALA A 78 1.81 1.25 18.21
C ALA A 78 0.45 0.63 18.60
N CYS A 79 0.08 -0.47 17.93
CA CYS A 79 -1.09 -1.29 18.28
C CYS A 79 -0.79 -2.36 19.35
N GLY A 80 0.42 -2.40 19.90
CA GLY A 80 0.82 -3.38 20.90
C GLY A 80 1.19 -4.77 20.34
N HIS A 81 1.46 -4.87 19.04
CA HIS A 81 1.82 -6.11 18.37
C HIS A 81 3.33 -6.20 18.11
N ASP A 82 3.87 -7.40 18.21
CA ASP A 82 5.28 -7.72 17.91
C ASP A 82 5.49 -8.27 16.49
N ALA A 83 4.40 -8.46 15.73
CA ALA A 83 4.42 -8.99 14.37
C ALA A 83 3.25 -8.47 13.52
N LEU A 84 3.49 -8.27 12.22
CA LEU A 84 2.46 -7.76 11.30
C LEU A 84 1.24 -8.67 11.16
N ARG A 85 1.42 -10.00 11.28
CA ARG A 85 0.33 -10.97 11.22
C ARG A 85 -0.65 -10.88 12.41
N LYS A 86 -0.31 -10.10 13.43
CA LYS A 86 -1.16 -9.90 14.62
C LYS A 86 -2.17 -8.78 14.47
N PHE A 87 -2.10 -8.02 13.39
CA PHE A 87 -3.15 -7.05 13.12
C PHE A 87 -4.51 -7.72 13.02
N THR A 88 -5.49 -7.11 13.67
CA THR A 88 -6.88 -7.56 13.69
C THR A 88 -7.83 -6.41 13.39
N GLN A 89 -9.10 -6.72 13.17
CA GLN A 89 -10.12 -5.72 12.96
C GLN A 89 -10.29 -4.78 14.17
N GLU A 90 -9.90 -5.22 15.37
CA GLU A 90 -9.93 -4.39 16.59
C GLU A 90 -8.92 -3.23 16.57
N ASP A 91 -7.86 -3.34 15.75
CA ASP A 91 -6.90 -2.25 15.54
C ASP A 91 -7.44 -1.13 14.64
N LEU A 92 -8.64 -1.31 14.09
CA LEU A 92 -9.29 -0.36 13.20
C LEU A 92 -10.43 0.35 13.92
N ALA A 93 -10.57 1.64 13.61
CA ALA A 93 -11.73 2.42 13.99
C ALA A 93 -12.15 3.33 12.83
N THR A 94 -13.42 3.66 12.76
CA THR A 94 -13.96 4.57 11.78
C THR A 94 -14.88 5.60 12.43
N TRP A 95 -14.87 6.81 11.93
CA TRP A 95 -15.78 7.89 12.31
C TRP A 95 -17.07 7.90 11.46
N HIS A 96 -17.11 7.06 10.40
CA HIS A 96 -18.29 6.89 9.58
C HIS A 96 -19.20 5.82 10.19
N ARG A 97 -20.36 6.25 10.72
CA ARG A 97 -21.31 5.38 11.41
C ARG A 97 -21.79 4.21 10.54
N ASP A 98 -22.14 4.50 9.29
CA ASP A 98 -22.63 3.48 8.36
C ASP A 98 -21.54 2.45 8.04
N MET A 99 -20.29 2.90 7.91
CA MET A 99 -19.15 2.00 7.72
C MET A 99 -18.94 1.11 8.94
N ALA A 100 -19.03 1.64 10.15
CA ALA A 100 -18.94 0.84 11.37
C ALA A 100 -20.02 -0.23 11.41
N LEU A 101 -21.26 0.12 11.10
CA LEU A 101 -22.40 -0.83 11.08
C LEU A 101 -22.24 -1.91 10.00
N LEU A 102 -21.79 -1.55 8.80
CA LEU A 102 -21.66 -2.48 7.67
C LEU A 102 -20.44 -3.39 7.80
N SER A 103 -19.32 -2.88 8.34
CA SER A 103 -18.04 -3.61 8.38
C SER A 103 -17.75 -4.28 9.70
N GLY A 104 -18.45 -3.90 10.79
CA GLY A 104 -18.14 -4.34 12.14
C GLY A 104 -16.90 -3.70 12.77
N ILE A 105 -16.27 -2.71 12.08
CA ILE A 105 -15.16 -1.94 12.62
C ILE A 105 -15.66 -1.03 13.74
N ASN A 106 -14.84 -0.84 14.78
CA ASN A 106 -15.16 0.00 15.92
C ASN A 106 -15.52 1.44 15.48
N TYR A 107 -16.61 1.96 16.04
CA TYR A 107 -16.98 3.34 15.83
C TYR A 107 -16.20 4.25 16.79
N SER A 108 -15.44 5.20 16.26
CA SER A 108 -14.63 6.14 17.04
C SER A 108 -15.36 7.43 17.41
N GLY A 109 -16.60 7.62 16.95
CA GLY A 109 -17.44 8.76 17.31
C GLY A 109 -18.20 8.55 18.62
N MET A 110 -18.79 9.65 19.12
CA MET A 110 -19.68 9.56 20.27
C MET A 110 -21.02 8.96 19.85
N MET A 111 -21.51 7.98 20.61
CA MET A 111 -22.88 7.52 20.47
C MET A 111 -23.80 8.57 21.14
N PRO A 112 -24.93 8.94 20.53
CA PRO A 112 -25.90 9.77 21.22
C PRO A 112 -26.34 9.04 22.51
N PRO A 113 -26.57 9.78 23.60
CA PRO A 113 -27.08 9.16 24.81
C PRO A 113 -28.35 8.38 24.47
N SER A 114 -28.43 7.15 24.96
CA SER A 114 -29.63 6.32 24.85
C SER A 114 -30.75 7.03 25.61
N GLY A 115 -31.71 7.56 24.87
CA GLY A 115 -32.92 8.15 25.45
C GLY A 115 -33.80 7.10 26.11
#